data_844ae655f8d9c04e07c339a60ae53056
#
_entry.id   844ae655f8d9c04e07c339a60ae53056
#
_cell.length_a   1.000
_cell.length_b   1.000
_cell.length_c   1.000
_cell.angle_alpha   90.00
_cell.angle_beta   90.00
_cell.angle_gamma   90.00
#
_symmetry.space_group_name_H-M   'P 1'
#
loop_
_entity.id
_entity.type
_entity.pdbx_description
1 polymer ?
#
loop_
_entity_poly.entity_id
_entity_poly.type
_entity_poly.pdbx_seq_one_letter_code
_entity_poly.pdbx_strand_id
1 'polypeptide(L)'
;MEEIYVKTMAELKAEGKEADLLFWVGSAGSFDDRAKKITKAFVKIMNKASINFGVLGIEETSSGDAAKRAGNEFLFQMQALTNIGVMNAYNVKNIVTTCPHSYNTIKNEYRGLGGNYEVKHHTELIAELINDKKIII
;
A
#
# COMPACT_ATOMS: atom_id res chain seq x y z
N MET A 1 11.47 -17.00 -16.52
CA MET A 1 11.27 -16.09 -15.39
C MET A 1 9.79 -15.71 -15.34
N GLU A 2 9.13 -16.05 -14.27
CA GLU A 2 7.72 -15.71 -14.12
C GLU A 2 7.57 -14.21 -13.92
N GLU A 3 6.80 -13.58 -14.79
CA GLU A 3 6.40 -12.21 -14.57
C GLU A 3 5.29 -12.18 -13.52
N ILE A 4 5.52 -11.42 -12.47
CA ILE A 4 4.50 -11.21 -11.45
C ILE A 4 3.64 -10.06 -11.92
N TYR A 5 2.42 -10.38 -12.30
CA TYR A 5 1.46 -9.36 -12.72
C TYR A 5 0.62 -8.91 -11.53
N VAL A 6 0.63 -7.62 -11.25
CA VAL A 6 -0.20 -7.01 -10.22
C VAL A 6 -1.08 -5.97 -10.87
N LYS A 7 -2.38 -6.09 -10.67
CA LYS A 7 -3.33 -5.12 -11.23
C LYS A 7 -3.30 -3.83 -10.43
N THR A 8 -3.40 -2.70 -11.14
CA THR A 8 -3.59 -1.40 -10.50
C THR A 8 -5.05 -1.24 -10.11
N MET A 9 -5.30 -0.31 -9.18
CA MET A 9 -6.68 0.03 -8.80
C MET A 9 -7.47 0.58 -9.98
N ALA A 10 -6.80 1.32 -10.89
CA ALA A 10 -7.43 1.83 -12.09
C ALA A 10 -7.88 0.69 -13.02
N GLU A 11 -7.05 -0.34 -13.19
CA GLU A 11 -7.40 -1.51 -14.00
C GLU A 11 -8.58 -2.28 -13.40
N LEU A 12 -8.59 -2.47 -12.08
CA LEU A 12 -9.68 -3.14 -11.38
C LEU A 12 -10.98 -2.38 -11.53
N LYS A 13 -10.94 -1.06 -11.40
CA LYS A 13 -12.13 -0.21 -11.55
C LYS A 13 -12.67 -0.28 -12.98
N ALA A 14 -11.78 -0.29 -13.98
CA ALA A 14 -12.16 -0.42 -15.39
C ALA A 14 -12.83 -1.76 -15.68
N GLU A 15 -12.47 -2.82 -14.95
CA GLU A 15 -13.09 -4.14 -15.06
C GLU A 15 -14.37 -4.28 -14.23
N GLY A 16 -14.75 -3.24 -13.48
CA GLY A 16 -15.90 -3.26 -12.59
C GLY A 16 -15.65 -4.05 -11.29
N LYS A 17 -14.40 -4.23 -10.92
CA LYS A 17 -13.99 -4.97 -9.71
C LYS A 17 -13.47 -4.03 -8.65
N GLU A 18 -13.57 -4.44 -7.39
CA GLU A 18 -12.99 -3.73 -6.27
C GLU A 18 -11.98 -4.63 -5.58
N ALA A 19 -10.86 -4.06 -5.15
CA ALA A 19 -9.88 -4.77 -4.35
C ALA A 19 -10.25 -4.66 -2.87
N ASP A 20 -10.06 -5.74 -2.12
CA ASP A 20 -10.28 -5.74 -0.67
C ASP A 20 -9.13 -5.04 0.08
N LEU A 21 -7.99 -4.92 -0.55
CA LEU A 21 -6.76 -4.43 0.06
C LEU A 21 -5.95 -3.62 -0.95
N LEU A 22 -5.41 -2.49 -0.51
CA LEU A 22 -4.44 -1.73 -1.30
C LEU A 22 -3.04 -2.03 -0.80
N PHE A 23 -2.15 -2.42 -1.70
CA PHE A 23 -0.73 -2.54 -1.38
C PHE A 23 -0.04 -1.22 -1.72
N TRP A 24 0.41 -0.51 -0.69
CA TRP A 24 1.19 0.71 -0.83
C TRP A 24 2.67 0.32 -0.98
N VAL A 25 3.20 0.47 -2.18
CA VAL A 25 4.56 0.00 -2.52
C VAL A 25 5.64 0.89 -1.87
N GLY A 26 5.44 2.19 -1.91
CA GLY A 26 6.42 3.15 -1.43
C GLY A 26 7.50 3.44 -2.46
N SER A 27 8.18 4.58 -2.31
CA SER A 27 9.22 4.99 -3.26
C SER A 27 10.45 4.08 -3.23
N ALA A 28 10.86 3.63 -2.04
CA ALA A 28 11.99 2.71 -1.90
C ALA A 28 11.73 1.38 -2.61
N GLY A 29 10.49 0.89 -2.56
CA GLY A 29 10.09 -0.33 -3.24
C GLY A 29 10.16 -0.24 -4.76
N SER A 30 10.18 0.98 -5.31
CA SER A 30 10.25 1.22 -6.74
C SER A 30 11.68 1.43 -7.25
N PHE A 31 12.60 1.89 -6.42
CA PHE A 31 13.95 2.30 -6.85
C PHE A 31 15.07 1.45 -6.26
N ASP A 32 14.93 0.94 -5.06
CA ASP A 32 15.96 0.15 -4.38
C ASP A 32 15.83 -1.32 -4.78
N ASP A 33 16.90 -1.93 -5.27
CA ASP A 33 16.87 -3.33 -5.73
C ASP A 33 16.50 -4.32 -4.62
N ARG A 34 16.99 -4.08 -3.41
CA ARG A 34 16.65 -4.93 -2.26
C ARG A 34 15.18 -4.80 -1.90
N ALA A 35 14.68 -3.56 -1.88
CA ALA A 35 13.27 -3.31 -1.61
C ALA A 35 12.38 -3.88 -2.70
N LYS A 36 12.82 -3.84 -3.97
CA LYS A 36 12.10 -4.48 -5.07
C LYS A 36 11.98 -5.99 -4.88
N LYS A 37 13.05 -6.65 -4.40
CA LYS A 37 13.01 -8.09 -4.11
C LYS A 37 12.02 -8.40 -2.99
N ILE A 38 12.01 -7.61 -1.94
CA ILE A 38 11.05 -7.75 -0.83
C ILE A 38 9.62 -7.57 -1.34
N THR A 39 9.39 -6.55 -2.15
CA THR A 39 8.08 -6.27 -2.75
C THR A 39 7.61 -7.45 -3.59
N LYS A 40 8.47 -7.99 -4.46
CA LYS A 40 8.12 -9.14 -5.29
C LYS A 40 7.81 -10.38 -4.46
N ALA A 41 8.59 -10.63 -3.41
CA ALA A 41 8.37 -11.76 -2.52
C ALA A 41 7.03 -11.64 -1.81
N PHE A 42 6.69 -10.45 -1.33
CA PHE A 42 5.42 -10.19 -0.66
C PHE A 42 4.24 -10.36 -1.62
N VAL A 43 4.36 -9.86 -2.85
CA VAL A 43 3.32 -10.04 -3.87
C VAL A 43 3.08 -11.52 -4.15
N LYS A 44 4.14 -12.32 -4.23
CA LYS A 44 4.01 -13.78 -4.40
C LYS A 44 3.24 -14.42 -3.24
N ILE A 45 3.52 -14.00 -2.01
CA ILE A 45 2.81 -14.51 -0.83
C ILE A 45 1.34 -14.16 -0.91
N MET A 46 1.00 -12.92 -1.24
CA MET A 46 -0.40 -12.50 -1.36
C MET A 46 -1.14 -13.25 -2.47
N ASN A 47 -0.49 -13.45 -3.61
CA ASN A 47 -1.09 -14.20 -4.72
C ASN A 47 -1.33 -15.65 -4.34
N LYS A 48 -0.37 -16.27 -3.65
CA LYS A 48 -0.50 -17.65 -3.18
C LYS A 48 -1.62 -17.81 -2.15
N ALA A 49 -1.84 -16.79 -1.33
CA ALA A 49 -2.92 -16.77 -0.35
C ALA A 49 -4.27 -16.36 -0.95
N SER A 50 -4.32 -16.10 -2.24
CA SER A 50 -5.54 -15.69 -2.98
C SER A 50 -6.15 -14.40 -2.44
N ILE A 51 -5.31 -13.44 -2.06
CA ILE A 51 -5.76 -12.14 -1.57
C ILE A 51 -6.14 -11.25 -2.75
N ASN A 52 -7.31 -10.64 -2.66
CA ASN A 52 -7.76 -9.67 -3.65
C ASN A 52 -7.18 -8.30 -3.31
N PHE A 53 -6.08 -7.93 -3.97
CA PHE A 53 -5.42 -6.67 -3.73
C PHE A 53 -5.06 -5.97 -5.04
N GLY A 54 -4.82 -4.66 -4.95
CA GLY A 54 -4.34 -3.87 -6.07
C GLY A 54 -3.28 -2.88 -5.61
N VAL A 55 -2.63 -2.23 -6.56
CA VAL A 55 -1.64 -1.17 -6.31
C VAL A 55 -2.08 0.10 -7.02
N LEU A 56 -1.58 1.25 -6.58
CA LEU A 56 -1.87 2.51 -7.28
C LEU A 56 -1.04 2.67 -8.55
N GLY A 57 0.14 2.05 -8.60
CA GLY A 57 1.02 2.17 -9.76
C GLY A 57 1.51 3.61 -9.93
N ILE A 58 1.29 4.18 -11.11
CA ILE A 58 1.70 5.55 -11.40
C ILE A 58 0.93 6.61 -10.60
N GLU A 59 -0.21 6.25 -10.03
CA GLU A 59 -0.99 7.17 -9.19
C GLU A 59 -0.45 7.24 -7.76
N GLU A 60 0.46 6.36 -7.39
CA GLU A 60 1.10 6.39 -6.08
C GLU A 60 2.15 7.50 -6.06
N THR A 61 1.99 8.45 -5.15
CA THR A 61 2.97 9.52 -4.91
C THR A 61 3.59 9.32 -3.53
N SER A 62 4.54 10.18 -3.16
CA SER A 62 5.13 10.10 -1.81
C SER A 62 4.05 10.17 -0.73
N SER A 63 4.19 9.37 0.33
CA SER A 63 3.30 9.43 1.49
C SER A 63 3.36 10.77 2.23
N GLY A 64 4.40 11.56 1.97
CA GLY A 64 4.65 12.81 2.67
C GLY A 64 5.52 12.66 3.92
N ASP A 65 5.97 11.45 4.23
CA ASP A 65 6.79 11.18 5.41
C ASP A 65 8.06 12.04 5.44
N ALA A 66 8.78 12.12 4.32
CA ALA A 66 10.00 12.92 4.24
C ALA A 66 9.72 14.41 4.48
N ALA A 67 8.64 14.95 3.93
CA ALA A 67 8.25 16.34 4.14
C ALA A 67 7.87 16.59 5.61
N LYS A 68 7.15 15.65 6.22
CA LYS A 68 6.76 15.73 7.63
C LYS A 68 7.98 15.75 8.54
N ARG A 69 8.94 14.86 8.32
CA ARG A 69 10.18 14.79 9.11
C ARG A 69 11.06 16.01 8.91
N ALA A 70 11.02 16.62 7.73
CA ALA A 70 11.76 17.85 7.44
C ALA A 70 11.07 19.12 8.00
N GLY A 71 9.89 18.98 8.60
CA GLY A 71 9.14 20.12 9.13
C GLY A 71 8.37 20.91 8.07
N ASN A 72 8.27 20.40 6.83
CA ASN A 72 7.52 21.06 5.78
C ASN A 72 6.05 20.59 5.80
N GLU A 73 5.28 21.17 6.71
CA GLU A 73 3.89 20.80 6.95
C GLU A 73 3.00 21.06 5.73
N PHE A 74 3.24 22.15 5.02
CA PHE A 74 2.44 22.48 3.82
C PHE A 74 2.60 21.42 2.74
N LEU A 75 3.83 21.03 2.43
CA LEU A 75 4.10 20.00 1.43
C LEU A 75 3.54 18.64 1.88
N PHE A 76 3.68 18.31 3.17
CA PHE A 76 3.11 17.10 3.73
C PHE A 76 1.61 17.05 3.52
N GLN A 77 0.90 18.12 3.87
CA GLN A 77 -0.56 18.16 3.72
C GLN A 77 -1.00 18.03 2.26
N MET A 78 -0.30 18.68 1.35
CA MET A 78 -0.61 18.58 -0.08
C MET A 78 -0.46 17.14 -0.59
N GLN A 79 0.66 16.50 -0.23
CA GLN A 79 0.91 15.12 -0.64
C GLN A 79 -0.10 14.16 -0.02
N ALA A 80 -0.39 14.32 1.27
CA ALA A 80 -1.35 13.49 1.97
C ALA A 80 -2.77 13.63 1.39
N LEU A 81 -3.22 14.86 1.17
CA LEU A 81 -4.57 15.10 0.62
C LEU A 81 -4.69 14.56 -0.80
N THR A 82 -3.65 14.64 -1.62
CA THR A 82 -3.63 14.05 -2.95
C THR A 82 -3.81 12.53 -2.87
N ASN A 83 -3.05 11.87 -2.00
CA ASN A 83 -3.14 10.43 -1.81
C ASN A 83 -4.50 10.00 -1.25
N ILE A 84 -5.03 10.74 -0.28
CA ILE A 84 -6.35 10.47 0.30
C ILE A 84 -7.42 10.58 -0.77
N GLY A 85 -7.35 11.60 -1.62
CA GLY A 85 -8.30 11.77 -2.72
C GLY A 85 -8.28 10.59 -3.69
N VAL A 86 -7.10 10.14 -4.08
CA VAL A 86 -6.95 8.98 -4.97
C VAL A 86 -7.50 7.72 -4.31
N MET A 87 -7.12 7.45 -3.06
CA MET A 87 -7.56 6.25 -2.36
C MET A 87 -9.08 6.25 -2.13
N ASN A 88 -9.65 7.39 -1.78
CA ASN A 88 -11.10 7.49 -1.58
C ASN A 88 -11.87 7.30 -2.90
N ALA A 89 -11.31 7.73 -4.03
CA ALA A 89 -11.90 7.51 -5.34
C ALA A 89 -12.01 6.01 -5.69
N TYR A 90 -11.13 5.19 -5.12
CA TYR A 90 -11.17 3.73 -5.30
C TYR A 90 -11.82 3.00 -4.13
N ASN A 91 -12.42 3.72 -3.19
CA ASN A 91 -13.06 3.15 -2.00
C ASN A 91 -12.12 2.29 -1.15
N VAL A 92 -10.87 2.70 -1.04
CA VAL A 92 -9.87 2.00 -0.24
C VAL A 92 -10.23 2.09 1.24
N LYS A 93 -10.20 0.97 1.94
CA LYS A 93 -10.44 0.90 3.39
C LYS A 93 -9.29 0.24 4.13
N ASN A 94 -8.65 -0.72 3.49
CA ASN A 94 -7.55 -1.50 4.07
C ASN A 94 -6.29 -1.30 3.24
N ILE A 95 -5.18 -1.06 3.92
CA ILE A 95 -3.88 -0.81 3.28
C ILE A 95 -2.84 -1.71 3.94
N VAL A 96 -1.95 -2.29 3.13
CA VAL A 96 -0.77 -2.99 3.60
C VAL A 96 0.46 -2.38 2.94
N THR A 97 1.55 -2.28 3.68
CA THR A 97 2.81 -1.73 3.14
C THR A 97 4.01 -2.44 3.77
N THR A 98 5.11 -2.50 3.02
CA THR A 98 6.39 -3.00 3.51
C THR A 98 7.25 -1.86 4.07
N CYS A 99 6.87 -0.61 3.87
CA CYS A 99 7.62 0.57 4.29
C CYS A 99 7.17 1.02 5.68
N PRO A 100 8.05 0.97 6.72
CA PRO A 100 7.66 1.39 8.07
C PRO A 100 7.31 2.88 8.15
N HIS A 101 7.94 3.73 7.35
CA HIS A 101 7.64 5.16 7.34
C HIS A 101 6.24 5.43 6.77
N SER A 102 5.90 4.78 5.65
CA SER A 102 4.56 4.91 5.07
C SER A 102 3.50 4.33 5.99
N TYR A 103 3.79 3.21 6.64
CA TYR A 103 2.90 2.60 7.62
C TYR A 103 2.52 3.61 8.71
N ASN A 104 3.52 4.22 9.34
CA ASN A 104 3.29 5.18 10.42
C ASN A 104 2.55 6.43 9.93
N THR A 105 2.96 6.96 8.78
CA THR A 105 2.38 8.19 8.23
C THR A 105 0.92 8.01 7.87
N ILE A 106 0.60 6.95 7.12
CA ILE A 106 -0.77 6.71 6.66
C ILE A 106 -1.67 6.34 7.85
N LYS A 107 -1.17 5.52 8.76
CA LYS A 107 -1.96 5.08 9.92
C LYS A 107 -2.27 6.20 10.88
N ASN A 108 -1.28 7.04 11.21
CA ASN A 108 -1.39 8.01 12.30
C ASN A 108 -1.64 9.44 11.82
N GLU A 109 -0.99 9.85 10.72
CA GLU A 109 -1.04 11.25 10.28
C GLU A 109 -2.21 11.54 9.34
N TYR A 110 -2.61 10.57 8.53
CA TYR A 110 -3.69 10.78 7.56
C TYR A 110 -5.06 10.91 8.22
N ARG A 111 -5.25 10.38 9.41
CA ARG A 111 -6.54 10.47 10.13
C ARG A 111 -6.99 11.89 10.34
N GLY A 112 -6.08 12.79 10.69
CA GLY A 112 -6.38 14.19 10.89
C GLY A 112 -6.78 14.93 9.63
N LEU A 113 -6.52 14.33 8.45
CA LEU A 113 -6.82 14.92 7.15
C LEU A 113 -7.99 14.20 6.43
N GLY A 114 -8.69 13.33 7.13
CA GLY A 114 -9.83 12.59 6.58
C GLY A 114 -9.50 11.24 5.99
N GLY A 115 -8.27 10.78 6.13
CA GLY A 115 -7.83 9.47 5.64
C GLY A 115 -7.93 8.39 6.70
N ASN A 116 -9.11 7.83 6.88
CA ASN A 116 -9.37 6.78 7.88
C ASN A 116 -9.26 5.41 7.24
N TYR A 117 -8.08 4.81 7.31
CA TYR A 117 -7.79 3.49 6.75
C TYR A 117 -7.30 2.55 7.82
N GLU A 118 -7.59 1.26 7.68
CA GLU A 118 -6.96 0.24 8.49
C GLU A 118 -5.65 -0.13 7.80
N VAL A 119 -4.53 0.24 8.42
CA VAL A 119 -3.20 0.08 7.83
C VAL A 119 -2.45 -1.01 8.58
N LYS A 120 -1.86 -1.95 7.82
CA LYS A 120 -1.06 -3.04 8.37
C LYS A 120 0.32 -3.04 7.74
N HIS A 121 1.32 -3.36 8.54
CA HIS A 121 2.64 -3.68 8.02
C HIS A 121 2.59 -5.09 7.43
N HIS A 122 3.42 -5.37 6.41
CA HIS A 122 3.38 -6.68 5.74
C HIS A 122 3.58 -7.85 6.70
N THR A 123 4.36 -7.66 7.78
CA THR A 123 4.58 -8.70 8.79
C THR A 123 3.30 -9.04 9.54
N GLU A 124 2.45 -8.06 9.83
CA GLU A 124 1.16 -8.28 10.47
C GLU A 124 0.23 -9.10 9.59
N LEU A 125 0.19 -8.77 8.30
CA LEU A 125 -0.64 -9.52 7.34
C LEU A 125 -0.17 -10.97 7.21
N ILE A 126 1.14 -11.18 7.11
CA ILE A 126 1.71 -12.53 7.02
C ILE A 126 1.34 -13.35 8.26
N ALA A 127 1.44 -12.76 9.46
CA ALA A 127 1.08 -13.44 10.69
C ALA A 127 -0.41 -13.84 10.70
N GLU A 128 -1.29 -12.97 10.23
CA GLU A 128 -2.72 -13.27 10.12
C GLU A 128 -2.96 -14.42 9.12
N LEU A 129 -2.27 -14.41 7.97
CA LEU A 129 -2.42 -15.46 6.98
C LEU A 129 -1.96 -16.83 7.50
N ILE A 130 -0.91 -16.86 8.30
CA ILE A 130 -0.44 -18.09 8.94
C ILE A 130 -1.48 -18.58 9.94
N ASN A 131 -2.02 -17.70 10.78
CA ASN A 131 -3.06 -18.05 11.76
C ASN A 131 -4.33 -18.57 11.08
N ASP A 132 -4.70 -17.99 9.96
CA ASP A 132 -5.89 -18.41 9.20
C ASP A 132 -5.62 -19.60 8.28
N LYS A 133 -4.40 -20.14 8.31
CA LYS A 133 -3.97 -21.28 7.51
C LYS A 133 -4.07 -21.06 6.00
N LYS A 134 -4.05 -19.81 5.57
CA LYS A 134 -4.05 -19.45 4.14
C LYS A 134 -2.70 -19.64 3.50
N ILE A 135 -1.63 -19.62 4.32
CA ILE A 135 -0.28 -19.98 3.89
C ILE A 135 0.30 -20.96 4.89
N ILE A 136 1.08 -21.90 4.40
CA ILE A 136 1.75 -22.93 5.21
C ILE A 136 3.25 -22.72 5.07
N ILE A 137 3.93 -22.69 6.19
CA ILE A 137 5.39 -22.59 6.23
C ILE A 137 6.00 -23.98 6.21
#